data_cb597b8b17caac4ff91278456286d698
#
_entry.id   cb597b8b17caac4ff91278456286d698
#
_cell.length_a   1.000
_cell.length_b   1.000
_cell.length_c   1.000
_cell.angle_alpha   90.00
_cell.angle_beta   90.00
_cell.angle_gamma   90.00
#
_symmetry.space_group_name_H-M   'P 1'
#
loop_
_entity.id
_entity.type
_entity.pdbx_description
1 polymer ?
#
loop_
_entity_poly.entity_id
_entity_poly.type
_entity_poly.pdbx_seq_one_letter_code
_entity_poly.pdbx_strand_id
1 'polypeptide(L)'
;NNDLDAVACDYDLVDQRQDVISHVNCLDNPIGCGVMYRIEQLIEIGLYDESFRLREDEELRVRFKRKYSVTRVPIPLYKYHLHQDNITSNEKMMEFYRGKLNKKHQIME
;
A
#
# COMPACT_ATOMS: atom_id res chain seq x y z
N ASN A 1 -16.87 -7.26 13.81
CA ASN A 1 -16.07 -7.49 14.99
C ASN A 1 -15.28 -6.24 15.35
N ASN A 2 -15.39 -5.81 16.59
CA ASN A 2 -14.74 -4.61 17.07
C ASN A 2 -13.23 -4.75 17.21
N ASP A 3 -12.71 -5.96 17.08
CA ASP A 3 -11.30 -6.23 17.30
C ASP A 3 -10.44 -6.07 16.05
N LEU A 4 -11.06 -5.77 14.90
CA LEU A 4 -10.29 -5.53 13.68
C LEU A 4 -9.66 -4.15 13.70
N ASP A 5 -8.36 -4.08 13.35
CA ASP A 5 -7.64 -2.82 13.28
C ASP A 5 -7.82 -2.19 11.90
N ALA A 6 -7.25 -2.80 10.88
CA ALA A 6 -7.42 -2.37 9.51
C ALA A 6 -7.83 -3.56 8.65
N VAL A 7 -8.50 -3.29 7.55
CA VAL A 7 -8.85 -4.33 6.58
C VAL A 7 -8.38 -3.91 5.20
N ALA A 8 -7.89 -4.87 4.43
CA ALA A 8 -7.45 -4.64 3.07
C ALA A 8 -8.08 -5.70 2.17
N CYS A 9 -8.52 -5.29 1.00
CA CYS A 9 -9.06 -6.23 0.02
C CYS A 9 -8.02 -6.58 -1.03
N ASP A 10 -8.18 -7.75 -1.63
CA ASP A 10 -7.41 -8.11 -2.80
C ASP A 10 -7.83 -7.23 -3.97
N TYR A 11 -7.05 -7.24 -5.03
CA TYR A 11 -7.35 -6.44 -6.20
C TYR A 11 -6.94 -7.16 -7.47
N ASP A 12 -7.51 -6.68 -8.58
CA ASP A 12 -7.18 -7.19 -9.91
C ASP A 12 -6.32 -6.17 -10.63
N LEU A 13 -5.24 -6.63 -11.25
CA LEU A 13 -4.49 -5.82 -12.20
C LEU A 13 -5.21 -5.88 -13.53
N VAL A 14 -5.51 -4.72 -14.10
CA VAL A 14 -6.19 -4.64 -15.39
C VAL A 14 -5.37 -3.78 -16.35
N ASP A 15 -5.45 -4.11 -17.63
CA ASP A 15 -4.76 -3.38 -18.68
C ASP A 15 -5.61 -2.22 -19.20
N GLN A 16 -5.12 -1.57 -20.26
CA GLN A 16 -5.81 -0.43 -20.85
C GLN A 16 -7.15 -0.81 -21.47
N ARG A 17 -7.35 -2.08 -21.77
CA ARG A 17 -8.61 -2.59 -22.34
C ARG A 17 -9.58 -3.07 -21.26
N GLN A 18 -9.23 -2.89 -19.99
CA GLN A 18 -10.01 -3.38 -18.85
C GLN A 18 -9.99 -4.90 -18.71
N ASP A 19 -9.06 -5.57 -19.37
CA ASP A 19 -8.90 -7.01 -19.21
C ASP A 19 -8.09 -7.32 -17.96
N VAL A 20 -8.52 -8.31 -17.20
CA VAL A 20 -7.83 -8.72 -15.98
C VAL A 20 -6.54 -9.46 -16.34
N ILE A 21 -5.41 -8.91 -15.89
CA ILE A 21 -4.12 -9.55 -16.09
C ILE A 21 -3.86 -10.58 -15.00
N SER A 22 -4.16 -10.23 -13.75
CA SER A 22 -3.96 -11.14 -12.63
C SER A 22 -4.74 -10.70 -11.41
N HIS A 23 -4.99 -11.65 -10.52
CA HIS A 23 -5.52 -11.38 -9.20
C HIS A 23 -4.35 -11.25 -8.23
N VAL A 24 -4.39 -10.26 -7.34
CA VAL A 24 -3.28 -9.96 -6.45
C VAL A 24 -3.74 -10.06 -5.00
N ASN A 25 -2.96 -10.79 -4.22
CA ASN A 25 -3.14 -10.87 -2.77
C ASN A 25 -2.61 -9.57 -2.15
N CYS A 26 -3.47 -8.85 -1.44
CA CYS A 26 -3.14 -7.55 -0.88
C CYS A 26 -2.05 -7.59 0.20
N LEU A 27 -1.81 -8.75 0.80
CA LEU A 27 -0.74 -8.87 1.81
C LEU A 27 0.62 -9.11 1.15
N ASP A 28 0.64 -9.76 -0.01
CA ASP A 28 1.88 -10.03 -0.74
C ASP A 28 2.34 -8.79 -1.50
N ASN A 29 1.41 -8.09 -2.13
CA ASN A 29 1.71 -6.89 -2.91
C ASN A 29 0.73 -5.79 -2.54
N PRO A 30 0.94 -5.12 -1.40
CA PRO A 30 0.00 -4.12 -0.91
C PRO A 30 0.00 -2.86 -1.77
N ILE A 31 -1.19 -2.25 -1.87
CA ILE A 31 -1.35 -0.93 -2.49
C ILE A 31 -2.03 -0.01 -1.48
N GLY A 32 -1.87 1.31 -1.68
CA GLY A 32 -2.50 2.29 -0.81
C GLY A 32 -4.02 2.30 -0.90
N CYS A 33 -4.55 1.95 -2.07
CA CYS A 33 -5.99 1.82 -2.28
C CYS A 33 -6.48 0.50 -1.68
N GLY A 34 -7.76 0.43 -1.38
CA GLY A 34 -8.34 -0.82 -0.90
C GLY A 34 -8.00 -1.18 0.53
N VAL A 35 -7.45 -0.25 1.31
CA VAL A 35 -7.18 -0.43 2.73
C VAL A 35 -8.04 0.53 3.52
N MET A 36 -8.70 0.02 4.55
CA MET A 36 -9.53 0.84 5.44
C MET A 36 -8.93 0.81 6.83
N TYR A 37 -8.58 1.98 7.34
CA TYR A 37 -7.98 2.15 8.67
C TYR A 37 -8.97 2.79 9.62
N ARG A 38 -8.76 2.59 10.92
CA ARG A 38 -9.45 3.38 11.94
C ARG A 38 -8.72 4.70 12.12
N ILE A 39 -9.47 5.81 12.05
CA ILE A 39 -8.85 7.14 12.09
C ILE A 39 -8.10 7.39 13.40
N GLU A 40 -8.62 6.93 14.51
CA GLU A 40 -7.95 7.11 15.79
C GLU A 40 -6.60 6.40 15.86
N GLN A 41 -6.47 5.27 15.17
CA GLN A 41 -5.19 4.56 15.11
C GLN A 41 -4.21 5.24 14.18
N LEU A 42 -4.69 5.83 13.08
CA LEU A 42 -3.85 6.61 12.19
C LEU A 42 -3.29 7.84 12.88
N ILE A 43 -4.12 8.53 13.65
CA ILE A 43 -3.70 9.70 14.41
C ILE A 43 -2.63 9.31 15.43
N GLU A 44 -2.82 8.19 16.11
CA GLU A 44 -1.90 7.71 17.12
C GLU A 44 -0.50 7.45 16.55
N ILE A 45 -0.40 6.91 15.35
CA ILE A 45 0.89 6.61 14.73
C ILE A 45 1.48 7.80 13.95
N GLY A 46 0.76 8.94 13.89
CA GLY A 46 1.28 10.16 13.31
C GLY A 46 0.90 10.45 11.87
N LEU A 47 -0.08 9.72 11.32
CA LEU A 47 -0.56 9.91 9.95
C LEU A 47 0.56 9.72 8.93
N TYR A 48 0.41 10.28 7.73
CA TYR A 48 1.41 10.17 6.68
C TYR A 48 2.63 11.03 6.99
N ASP A 49 3.81 10.52 6.63
CA ASP A 49 5.04 11.29 6.70
C ASP A 49 5.12 12.18 5.46
N GLU A 50 5.01 13.48 5.64
CA GLU A 50 4.99 14.45 4.54
C GLU A 50 6.29 14.50 3.74
N SER A 51 7.37 13.96 4.29
CA SER A 51 8.65 13.90 3.57
C SER A 51 8.66 12.82 2.48
N PHE A 52 7.63 11.94 2.46
CA PHE A 52 7.48 10.94 1.41
C PHE A 52 6.47 11.42 0.38
N ARG A 53 6.91 11.57 -0.88
CA ARG A 53 6.00 11.91 -1.98
C ARG A 53 5.51 10.68 -2.71
N LEU A 54 6.35 9.64 -2.75
CA LEU A 54 5.97 8.33 -3.25
C LEU A 54 6.23 7.34 -2.12
N ARG A 55 5.53 6.22 -2.15
CA ARG A 55 5.62 5.17 -1.13
C ARG A 55 5.19 5.64 0.26
N GLU A 56 4.42 6.72 0.33
CA GLU A 56 3.86 7.18 1.60
C GLU A 56 2.97 6.12 2.23
N ASP A 57 2.27 5.35 1.42
CA ASP A 57 1.42 4.26 1.90
C ASP A 57 2.23 3.11 2.48
N GLU A 58 3.37 2.79 1.86
CA GLU A 58 4.26 1.75 2.39
C GLU A 58 4.83 2.17 3.73
N GLU A 59 5.28 3.43 3.83
CA GLU A 59 5.86 3.95 5.05
C GLU A 59 4.84 3.94 6.18
N LEU A 60 3.62 4.38 5.90
CA LEU A 60 2.53 4.37 6.86
C LEU A 60 2.23 2.94 7.32
N ARG A 61 2.15 2.01 6.39
CA ARG A 61 1.84 0.61 6.70
C ARG A 61 2.92 -0.02 7.58
N VAL A 62 4.19 0.29 7.33
CA VAL A 62 5.27 -0.22 8.17
C VAL A 62 5.08 0.22 9.61
N ARG A 63 4.79 1.51 9.85
CA ARG A 63 4.54 2.02 11.20
C ARG A 63 3.28 1.42 11.81
N PHE A 64 2.23 1.29 11.01
CA PHE A 64 0.96 0.75 11.48
C PHE A 64 1.12 -0.70 11.96
N LYS A 65 1.83 -1.52 11.18
CA LYS A 65 1.98 -2.94 11.47
C LYS A 65 2.89 -3.23 12.65
N ARG A 66 3.63 -2.24 13.14
CA ARG A 66 4.40 -2.38 14.37
C ARG A 66 3.51 -2.44 15.60
N LYS A 67 2.30 -1.91 15.51
CA LYS A 67 1.39 -1.78 16.64
C LYS A 67 0.04 -2.46 16.41
N TYR A 68 -0.40 -2.52 15.17
CA TYR A 68 -1.70 -3.04 14.79
C TYR A 68 -1.56 -4.07 13.69
N SER A 69 -2.68 -4.70 13.31
CA SER A 69 -2.70 -5.70 12.26
C SER A 69 -3.59 -5.28 11.10
N VAL A 70 -3.31 -5.83 9.94
CA VAL A 70 -4.13 -5.63 8.73
C VAL A 70 -4.76 -6.98 8.39
N THR A 71 -6.08 -7.02 8.37
CA THR A 71 -6.83 -8.24 8.04
C THR A 71 -7.17 -8.25 6.55
N ARG A 72 -6.85 -9.35 5.89
CA ARG A 72 -7.14 -9.52 4.47
C ARG A 72 -8.58 -9.90 4.23
N VAL A 73 -9.20 -9.23 3.25
CA VAL A 73 -10.48 -9.66 2.67
C VAL A 73 -10.12 -10.29 1.31
N PRO A 74 -10.26 -11.61 1.15
CA PRO A 74 -9.76 -12.31 -0.03
C PRO A 74 -10.73 -12.21 -1.21
N ILE A 75 -11.20 -11.01 -1.48
CA ILE A 75 -12.12 -10.71 -2.58
C ILE A 75 -11.54 -9.53 -3.34
N PRO A 76 -11.39 -9.60 -4.67
CA PRO A 76 -10.81 -8.51 -5.44
C PRO A 76 -11.83 -7.40 -5.65
N LEU A 77 -11.95 -6.52 -4.66
CA LEU A 77 -12.91 -5.42 -4.67
C LEU A 77 -12.38 -4.16 -5.34
N TYR A 78 -11.14 -4.17 -5.78
CA TYR A 78 -10.50 -3.01 -6.40
C TYR A 78 -9.85 -3.42 -7.71
N LYS A 79 -9.93 -2.55 -8.73
CA LYS A 79 -9.24 -2.74 -10.02
C LYS A 79 -8.09 -1.74 -10.10
N TYR A 80 -6.89 -2.25 -10.20
CA TYR A 80 -5.70 -1.43 -10.32
C TYR A 80 -5.32 -1.35 -11.80
N HIS A 81 -5.45 -0.17 -12.38
CA HIS A 81 -5.19 0.05 -13.79
C HIS A 81 -3.70 0.30 -14.03
N LEU A 82 -3.12 -0.51 -14.92
CA LEU A 82 -1.73 -0.32 -15.33
C LEU A 82 -1.68 0.57 -16.56
N HIS A 83 -0.87 1.61 -16.46
CA HIS A 83 -0.61 2.54 -17.56
C HIS A 83 0.89 2.56 -17.83
N GLN A 84 1.25 2.56 -19.11
CA GLN A 84 2.66 2.59 -19.50
C GLN A 84 3.39 3.78 -18.85
N ASP A 85 2.75 4.94 -18.87
CA ASP A 85 3.35 6.16 -18.31
C ASP A 85 3.59 6.06 -16.81
N ASN A 86 2.68 5.43 -16.08
CA ASN A 86 2.83 5.24 -14.64
C ASN A 86 4.00 4.34 -14.29
N ILE A 87 4.29 3.36 -15.14
CA ILE A 87 5.38 2.42 -14.92
C ILE A 87 6.73 3.10 -15.18
N THR A 88 6.84 3.84 -16.29
CA THR A 88 8.12 4.38 -16.73
C THR A 88 8.49 5.71 -16.08
N SER A 89 7.52 6.60 -15.88
CA SER A 89 7.81 7.97 -15.44
C SER A 89 8.24 8.07 -13.98
N ASN A 90 7.84 7.14 -13.14
CA ASN A 90 8.09 7.22 -11.71
C ASN A 90 9.17 6.28 -11.21
N GLU A 91 9.83 5.55 -12.11
CA GLU A 91 10.75 4.50 -11.69
C GLU A 91 11.90 5.04 -10.84
N LYS A 92 12.56 6.11 -11.29
CA LYS A 92 13.68 6.69 -10.54
C LYS A 92 13.27 7.27 -9.21
N MET A 93 12.10 7.91 -9.16
CA MET A 93 11.60 8.47 -7.91
C MET A 93 11.20 7.37 -6.93
N MET A 94 10.64 6.27 -7.45
CA MET A 94 10.31 5.12 -6.62
C MET A 94 11.55 4.52 -5.96
N GLU A 95 12.65 4.42 -6.71
CA GLU A 95 13.91 3.93 -6.17
C GLU A 95 14.45 4.85 -5.08
N PHE A 96 14.40 6.16 -5.31
CA PHE A 96 14.85 7.13 -4.31
C PHE A 96 14.07 6.96 -3.00
N TYR A 97 12.74 6.90 -3.09
CA TYR A 97 11.91 6.79 -1.89
C TYR A 97 11.96 5.40 -1.25
N ARG A 98 12.28 4.37 -2.02
CA ARG A 98 12.57 3.05 -1.45
C ARG A 98 13.80 3.11 -0.54
N GLY A 99 14.87 3.76 -1.00
CA GLY A 99 16.06 3.94 -0.19
C GLY A 99 15.76 4.71 1.08
N LYS A 100 14.96 5.78 0.97
CA LYS A 100 14.56 6.58 2.12
C LYS A 100 13.72 5.77 3.11
N LEU A 101 12.81 4.95 2.61
CA LEU A 101 11.98 4.07 3.43
C LEU A 101 12.81 3.06 4.19
N ASN A 102 13.74 2.41 3.50
CA ASN A 102 14.60 1.40 4.10
C ASN A 102 15.49 2.01 5.18
N LYS A 103 16.02 3.19 4.92
CA LYS A 103 16.87 3.89 5.89
C LYS A 103 16.08 4.28 7.14
N LYS A 104 14.86 4.78 6.97
CA LYS A 104 14.02 5.19 8.10
C LYS A 104 13.67 4.02 9.01
N HIS A 105 13.36 2.88 8.42
CA HIS A 105 12.86 1.71 9.16
C HIS A 105 13.87 0.60 9.29
N GLN A 106 15.09 0.76 8.76
CA GLN A 106 16.15 -0.25 8.79
C GLN A 106 15.68 -1.57 8.17
N ILE A 107 14.95 -1.44 7.06
CA ILE A 107 14.42 -2.60 6.34
C ILE A 107 15.51 -3.15 5.42
N MET A 108 15.73 -4.46 5.49
CA MET A 108 16.66 -5.17 4.61
C MET A 108 15.91 -5.69 3.40
N GLU A 109 16.46 -5.47 2.22
CA GLU A 109 15.90 -6.02 0.98
C GLU A 109 16.68 -7.24 0.51
#